data_f78bae848231fbdfef22384eb8516804
#
_entry.id   f78bae848231fbdfef22384eb8516804
#
_cell.length_a   1.000
_cell.length_b   1.000
_cell.length_c   1.000
_cell.angle_alpha   90.00
_cell.angle_beta   90.00
_cell.angle_gamma   90.00
#
_symmetry.space_group_name_H-M   'P 1'
#
loop_
_entity.id
_entity.type
_entity.pdbx_description
1 polymer ?
#
loop_
_entity_poly.entity_id
_entity_poly.type
_entity_poly.pdbx_seq_one_letter_code
_entity_poly.pdbx_strand_id
1 'polypeptide(L)'
;GFVGLTIPSKPVARSTTASEMHLLGAPVMPGDEVSKALIEKMEELHRAVSRLSLLQTQDALTLLRFSLCIPKLMYILRTSDCQSNLALTDFDDTLRSGLSAIMNVELNGDQWLQASLPVRDGGLGIRSAVMLAPSAFLASAAGTTELQARILPPAISVIPDESVKRSLECWTSRSQSSPPVGQLA
;
A
#
# COMPACT_ATOMS: atom_id res chain seq x y z
N GLY A 1 36.19 -32.03 8.31
CA GLY A 1 34.87 -32.59 8.16
C GLY A 1 33.83 -31.55 8.38
N PHE A 2 33.10 -31.15 7.31
CA PHE A 2 31.92 -30.28 7.44
C PHE A 2 30.80 -31.12 8.05
N VAL A 3 30.36 -30.75 9.25
CA VAL A 3 29.14 -31.32 9.86
C VAL A 3 27.98 -30.71 9.12
N GLY A 4 27.23 -31.53 8.39
CA GLY A 4 26.06 -31.10 7.64
C GLY A 4 25.01 -30.53 8.59
N LEU A 5 24.73 -29.22 8.49
CA LEU A 5 23.61 -28.56 9.14
C LEU A 5 22.33 -29.09 8.49
N THR A 6 21.66 -30.04 9.12
CA THR A 6 20.32 -30.48 8.72
C THR A 6 19.34 -29.39 9.16
N ILE A 7 18.94 -28.51 8.24
CA ILE A 7 17.85 -27.56 8.51
C ILE A 7 16.57 -28.38 8.62
N PRO A 8 15.88 -28.38 9.78
CA PRO A 8 14.60 -29.08 9.88
C PRO A 8 13.63 -28.41 8.92
N SER A 9 13.20 -29.14 7.88
CA SER A 9 12.16 -28.68 6.96
C SER A 9 10.85 -28.56 7.76
N LYS A 10 10.50 -27.35 8.15
CA LYS A 10 9.17 -27.06 8.66
C LYS A 10 8.17 -27.47 7.58
N PRO A 11 7.14 -28.26 7.90
CA PRO A 11 6.16 -28.64 6.91
C PRO A 11 5.56 -27.36 6.31
N VAL A 12 5.70 -27.19 4.99
CA VAL A 12 5.07 -26.08 4.28
C VAL A 12 3.57 -26.29 4.38
N ALA A 13 2.88 -25.42 5.08
CA ALA A 13 1.43 -25.43 5.14
C ALA A 13 0.92 -25.26 3.70
N ARG A 14 0.27 -26.28 3.16
CA ARG A 14 -0.40 -26.21 1.86
C ARG A 14 -1.70 -25.44 2.07
N SER A 15 -1.83 -24.28 1.46
CA SER A 15 -3.12 -23.60 1.34
C SER A 15 -4.10 -24.50 0.63
N THR A 16 -5.27 -24.68 1.18
CA THR A 16 -6.32 -25.56 0.65
C THR A 16 -7.12 -24.91 -0.47
N THR A 17 -7.08 -23.58 -0.55
CA THR A 17 -7.81 -22.79 -1.58
C THR A 17 -6.87 -21.74 -2.18
N ALA A 18 -7.00 -21.51 -3.49
CA ALA A 18 -6.21 -20.51 -4.20
C ALA A 18 -6.43 -19.09 -3.64
N SER A 19 -7.63 -18.81 -3.11
CA SER A 19 -8.00 -17.52 -2.52
C SER A 19 -7.20 -17.18 -1.24
N GLU A 20 -6.75 -18.20 -0.48
CA GLU A 20 -6.00 -18.03 0.78
C GLU A 20 -4.49 -17.93 0.57
N MET A 21 -4.03 -17.93 -0.70
CA MET A 21 -2.59 -17.86 -0.98
C MET A 21 -2.04 -16.47 -0.67
N HIS A 22 -1.03 -16.43 0.21
CA HIS A 22 -0.26 -15.23 0.52
C HIS A 22 1.19 -15.40 0.07
N LEU A 23 1.74 -14.37 -0.56
CA LEU A 23 3.16 -14.30 -0.91
C LEU A 23 3.80 -13.12 -0.18
N LEU A 24 4.79 -13.41 0.66
CA LEU A 24 5.50 -12.40 1.47
C LEU A 24 4.56 -11.48 2.27
N GLY A 25 3.41 -12.01 2.71
CA GLY A 25 2.45 -11.28 3.52
C GLY A 25 1.40 -10.49 2.74
N ALA A 26 1.37 -10.58 1.40
CA ALA A 26 0.27 -10.04 0.61
C ALA A 26 -0.55 -11.16 -0.03
N PRO A 27 -1.88 -10.97 -0.17
CA PRO A 27 -2.73 -11.87 -0.92
C PRO A 27 -2.33 -11.93 -2.40
N VAL A 28 -2.27 -13.14 -2.96
CA VAL A 28 -1.92 -13.36 -4.38
C VAL A 28 -3.13 -13.14 -5.28
N MET A 29 -4.32 -13.47 -4.77
CA MET A 29 -5.56 -13.35 -5.54
C MET A 29 -6.32 -12.07 -5.17
N PRO A 30 -6.92 -11.39 -6.16
CA PRO A 30 -7.78 -10.24 -5.88
C PRO A 30 -9.07 -10.69 -5.16
N GLY A 31 -9.68 -9.78 -4.41
CA GLY A 31 -10.97 -10.02 -3.75
C GLY A 31 -10.93 -9.82 -2.23
N ASP A 32 -11.68 -10.67 -1.50
CA ASP A 32 -11.91 -10.53 -0.06
C ASP A 32 -10.64 -10.58 0.78
N GLU A 33 -9.64 -11.35 0.36
CA GLU A 33 -8.37 -11.46 1.09
C GLU A 33 -7.58 -10.14 1.08
N VAL A 34 -7.63 -9.38 -0.01
CA VAL A 34 -7.05 -8.04 -0.08
C VAL A 34 -7.76 -7.11 0.90
N SER A 35 -9.10 -7.18 0.94
CA SER A 35 -9.90 -6.39 1.88
C SER A 35 -9.56 -6.73 3.34
N LYS A 36 -9.44 -8.01 3.67
CA LYS A 36 -9.04 -8.46 5.01
C LYS A 36 -7.65 -7.94 5.38
N ALA A 37 -6.67 -8.07 4.48
CA ALA A 37 -5.32 -7.58 4.72
C ALA A 37 -5.28 -6.06 4.94
N LEU A 38 -6.09 -5.29 4.21
CA LEU A 38 -6.20 -3.84 4.39
C LEU A 38 -6.86 -3.49 5.73
N ILE A 39 -7.93 -4.22 6.12
CA ILE A 39 -8.61 -4.03 7.41
C ILE A 39 -7.65 -4.32 8.57
N GLU A 40 -6.85 -5.38 8.49
CA GLU A 40 -5.83 -5.68 9.51
C GLU A 40 -4.84 -4.51 9.66
N LYS A 41 -4.39 -3.92 8.54
CA LYS A 41 -3.48 -2.77 8.57
C LYS A 41 -4.15 -1.51 9.12
N MET A 42 -5.42 -1.30 8.83
CA MET A 42 -6.23 -0.21 9.40
C MET A 42 -6.36 -0.36 10.93
N GLU A 43 -6.64 -1.58 11.42
CA GLU A 43 -6.70 -1.87 12.86
C GLU A 43 -5.33 -1.67 13.55
N GLU A 44 -4.23 -2.10 12.90
CA GLU A 44 -2.87 -1.83 13.40
C GLU A 44 -2.63 -0.32 13.52
N LEU A 45 -3.03 0.47 12.51
CA LEU A 45 -2.92 1.91 12.52
C LEU A 45 -3.74 2.53 13.66
N HIS A 46 -5.00 2.11 13.82
CA HIS A 46 -5.88 2.63 14.87
C HIS A 46 -5.28 2.43 16.27
N ARG A 47 -4.76 1.22 16.54
CA ARG A 47 -4.05 0.93 17.80
C ARG A 47 -2.78 1.77 17.97
N ALA A 48 -2.05 2.03 16.88
CA ALA A 48 -0.84 2.82 16.94
C ALA A 48 -1.13 4.31 17.19
N VAL A 49 -2.12 4.87 16.48
CA VAL A 49 -2.53 6.28 16.62
C VAL A 49 -2.96 6.62 18.04
N SER A 50 -3.71 5.73 18.71
CA SER A 50 -4.10 5.92 20.11
C SER A 50 -2.91 6.01 21.07
N ARG A 51 -1.77 5.40 20.72
CA ARG A 51 -0.52 5.48 21.50
C ARG A 51 0.33 6.70 21.16
N LEU A 52 0.24 7.18 19.91
CA LEU A 52 0.98 8.37 19.47
C LEU A 52 0.57 9.63 20.24
N SER A 53 -0.70 9.71 20.67
CA SER A 53 -1.21 10.84 21.46
C SER A 53 -0.49 10.99 22.83
N LEU A 54 0.21 9.96 23.27
CA LEU A 54 1.00 9.97 24.52
C LEU A 54 2.43 10.52 24.33
N LEU A 55 2.86 10.72 23.09
CA LEU A 55 4.19 11.19 22.75
C LEU A 55 4.21 12.70 22.48
N GLN A 56 5.40 13.27 22.47
CA GLN A 56 5.57 14.65 22.00
C GLN A 56 5.17 14.76 20.52
N THR A 57 4.55 15.85 20.15
CA THR A 57 4.01 16.07 18.79
C THR A 57 5.02 15.78 17.68
N GLN A 58 6.28 16.21 17.82
CA GLN A 58 7.32 15.99 16.82
C GLN A 58 7.65 14.50 16.63
N ASP A 59 7.77 13.76 17.73
CA ASP A 59 8.07 12.32 17.70
C ASP A 59 6.88 11.56 17.12
N ALA A 60 5.66 11.91 17.55
CA ALA A 60 4.42 11.33 17.05
C ALA A 60 4.27 11.54 15.53
N LEU A 61 4.51 12.76 15.02
CA LEU A 61 4.47 13.08 13.59
C LEU A 61 5.54 12.30 12.81
N THR A 62 6.73 12.19 13.35
CA THR A 62 7.83 11.44 12.73
C THR A 62 7.48 9.97 12.59
N LEU A 63 6.97 9.35 13.64
CA LEU A 63 6.53 7.94 13.62
C LEU A 63 5.33 7.74 12.70
N LEU A 64 4.34 8.64 12.75
CA LEU A 64 3.18 8.57 11.87
C LEU A 64 3.63 8.59 10.41
N ARG A 65 4.48 9.54 10.02
CA ARG A 65 4.93 9.73 8.66
C ARG A 65 5.80 8.60 8.14
N PHE A 66 6.83 8.19 8.90
CA PHE A 66 7.87 7.30 8.38
C PHE A 66 7.62 5.82 8.67
N SER A 67 6.70 5.48 9.58
CA SER A 67 6.51 4.10 10.01
C SER A 67 5.07 3.61 9.92
N LEU A 68 4.09 4.44 10.18
CA LEU A 68 2.72 4.01 10.42
C LEU A 68 1.74 4.30 9.29
N CYS A 69 2.00 5.32 8.46
CA CYS A 69 1.13 5.63 7.33
C CYS A 69 1.39 4.70 6.12
N ILE A 70 1.65 5.27 4.97
CA ILE A 70 1.87 4.54 3.72
C ILE A 70 2.92 3.42 3.79
N PRO A 71 4.04 3.49 4.54
CA PRO A 71 4.97 2.37 4.61
C PRO A 71 4.32 1.05 5.01
N LYS A 72 3.28 1.07 5.84
CA LYS A 72 2.51 -0.12 6.24
C LYS A 72 1.70 -0.74 5.11
N LEU A 73 1.20 0.07 4.18
CA LEU A 73 0.37 -0.36 3.06
C LEU A 73 1.15 -0.59 1.76
N MET A 74 2.34 0.00 1.63
CA MET A 74 3.06 0.11 0.36
C MET A 74 3.19 -1.23 -0.36
N TYR A 75 3.43 -2.31 0.36
CA TYR A 75 3.56 -3.63 -0.24
C TYR A 75 2.23 -4.09 -0.88
N ILE A 76 1.12 -3.99 -0.14
CA ILE A 76 -0.21 -4.36 -0.64
C ILE A 76 -0.60 -3.47 -1.82
N LEU A 77 -0.38 -2.16 -1.73
CA LEU A 77 -0.70 -1.20 -2.80
C LEU A 77 0.07 -1.47 -4.10
N ARG A 78 1.28 -2.04 -4.02
CA ARG A 78 2.10 -2.39 -5.17
C ARG A 78 1.75 -3.74 -5.79
N THR A 79 1.23 -4.66 -5.00
CA THR A 79 1.01 -6.05 -5.42
C THR A 79 -0.44 -6.36 -5.74
N SER A 80 -1.36 -5.51 -5.29
CA SER A 80 -2.80 -5.76 -5.43
C SER A 80 -3.54 -4.51 -5.90
N ASP A 81 -4.55 -4.71 -6.74
CA ASP A 81 -5.48 -3.65 -7.15
C ASP A 81 -6.44 -3.31 -6.02
N CYS A 82 -6.13 -2.23 -5.30
CA CYS A 82 -6.85 -1.80 -4.11
C CYS A 82 -7.68 -0.53 -4.32
N GLN A 83 -7.61 0.12 -5.48
CA GLN A 83 -8.09 1.49 -5.70
C GLN A 83 -9.58 1.72 -5.39
N SER A 84 -10.41 0.68 -5.49
CA SER A 84 -11.86 0.77 -5.21
C SER A 84 -12.21 0.22 -3.82
N ASN A 85 -11.21 -0.11 -2.99
CA ASN A 85 -11.45 -0.73 -1.69
C ASN A 85 -11.77 0.34 -0.63
N LEU A 86 -12.93 0.22 0.01
CA LEU A 86 -13.38 1.14 1.05
C LEU A 86 -12.42 1.21 2.25
N ALA A 87 -11.71 0.11 2.55
CA ALA A 87 -10.75 0.09 3.64
C ALA A 87 -9.60 1.12 3.47
N LEU A 88 -9.31 1.57 2.24
CA LEU A 88 -8.36 2.67 2.02
C LEU A 88 -8.91 4.02 2.48
N THR A 89 -10.21 4.25 2.31
CA THR A 89 -10.88 5.46 2.80
C THR A 89 -10.88 5.47 4.32
N ASP A 90 -11.25 4.34 4.93
CA ASP A 90 -11.24 4.19 6.40
C ASP A 90 -9.82 4.37 6.98
N PHE A 91 -8.81 3.90 6.24
CA PHE A 91 -7.41 4.11 6.59
C PHE A 91 -7.03 5.60 6.55
N ASP A 92 -7.40 6.31 5.51
CA ASP A 92 -7.16 7.76 5.38
C ASP A 92 -7.90 8.56 6.46
N ASP A 93 -9.13 8.18 6.79
CA ASP A 93 -9.90 8.82 7.87
C ASP A 93 -9.25 8.58 9.25
N THR A 94 -8.72 7.38 9.47
CA THR A 94 -7.95 7.06 10.68
C THR A 94 -6.64 7.90 10.75
N LEU A 95 -5.94 8.05 9.63
CA LEU A 95 -4.76 8.92 9.55
C LEU A 95 -5.10 10.39 9.84
N ARG A 96 -6.18 10.89 9.23
CA ARG A 96 -6.64 12.27 9.43
C ARG A 96 -7.00 12.53 10.88
N SER A 97 -7.77 11.63 11.48
CA SER A 97 -8.17 11.71 12.89
C SER A 97 -6.96 11.65 13.83
N GLY A 98 -6.01 10.76 13.53
CA GLY A 98 -4.77 10.63 14.27
C GLY A 98 -3.88 11.88 14.18
N LEU A 99 -3.76 12.45 12.98
CA LEU A 99 -3.03 13.71 12.77
C LEU A 99 -3.69 14.86 13.52
N SER A 100 -5.02 14.95 13.47
CA SER A 100 -5.81 15.95 14.21
C SER A 100 -5.56 15.86 15.72
N ALA A 101 -5.56 14.64 16.27
CA ALA A 101 -5.29 14.41 17.70
C ALA A 101 -3.84 14.78 18.09
N ILE A 102 -2.85 14.41 17.26
CA ILE A 102 -1.42 14.72 17.51
C ILE A 102 -1.18 16.22 17.49
N MET A 103 -1.80 16.95 16.56
CA MET A 103 -1.62 18.38 16.39
C MET A 103 -2.57 19.22 17.25
N ASN A 104 -3.54 18.59 17.90
CA ASN A 104 -4.62 19.24 18.65
C ASN A 104 -5.38 20.28 17.80
N VAL A 105 -5.68 19.94 16.54
CA VAL A 105 -6.36 20.78 15.56
C VAL A 105 -7.35 19.94 14.78
N GLU A 106 -8.58 20.40 14.59
CA GLU A 106 -9.51 19.78 13.65
C GLU A 106 -9.13 20.15 12.21
N LEU A 107 -8.90 19.13 11.39
CA LEU A 107 -8.52 19.31 9.99
C LEU A 107 -9.78 19.28 9.10
N ASN A 108 -10.04 20.35 8.38
CA ASN A 108 -11.01 20.37 7.29
C ASN A 108 -10.47 19.65 6.05
N GLY A 109 -11.27 19.56 4.96
CA GLY A 109 -10.89 18.86 3.73
C GLY A 109 -9.63 19.44 3.08
N ASP A 110 -9.53 20.77 2.97
CA ASP A 110 -8.40 21.45 2.33
C ASP A 110 -7.13 21.32 3.15
N GLN A 111 -7.24 21.41 4.47
CA GLN A 111 -6.13 21.21 5.40
C GLN A 111 -5.60 19.76 5.37
N TRP A 112 -6.51 18.79 5.27
CA TRP A 112 -6.13 17.40 5.06
C TRP A 112 -5.40 17.21 3.73
N LEU A 113 -5.93 17.77 2.65
CA LEU A 113 -5.29 17.73 1.34
C LEU A 113 -3.90 18.36 1.40
N GLN A 114 -3.75 19.54 2.02
CA GLN A 114 -2.46 20.19 2.24
C GLN A 114 -1.50 19.31 3.05
N ALA A 115 -1.96 18.73 4.15
CA ALA A 115 -1.14 17.85 5.00
C ALA A 115 -0.66 16.60 4.25
N SER A 116 -1.45 16.11 3.30
CA SER A 116 -1.13 14.92 2.51
C SER A 116 -0.09 15.17 1.40
N LEU A 117 0.18 16.43 1.05
CA LEU A 117 1.21 16.76 0.06
C LEU A 117 2.62 16.41 0.55
N PRO A 118 3.56 16.16 -0.38
CA PRO A 118 4.97 16.07 -0.05
C PRO A 118 5.48 17.32 0.66
N VAL A 119 6.49 17.18 1.50
CA VAL A 119 7.09 18.33 2.22
C VAL A 119 7.64 19.38 1.27
N ARG A 120 8.23 18.98 0.14
CA ARG A 120 8.72 19.89 -0.90
C ARG A 120 7.61 20.78 -1.49
N ASP A 121 6.35 20.31 -1.43
CA ASP A 121 5.17 20.98 -1.96
C ASP A 121 4.36 21.66 -0.84
N GLY A 122 4.97 21.83 0.34
CA GLY A 122 4.37 22.52 1.48
C GLY A 122 3.45 21.67 2.35
N GLY A 123 3.44 20.34 2.18
CA GLY A 123 2.67 19.41 2.99
C GLY A 123 3.46 18.84 4.18
N LEU A 124 2.81 17.99 4.96
CA LEU A 124 3.43 17.24 6.05
C LEU A 124 3.99 15.87 5.61
N GLY A 125 3.69 15.45 4.38
CA GLY A 125 4.09 14.16 3.85
C GLY A 125 3.31 12.97 4.42
N ILE A 126 2.15 13.20 5.04
CA ILE A 126 1.22 12.16 5.48
C ILE A 126 0.33 11.78 4.31
N ARG A 127 0.83 10.92 3.43
CA ARG A 127 0.19 10.65 2.15
C ARG A 127 -1.14 9.91 2.29
N SER A 128 -2.12 10.28 1.47
CA SER A 128 -3.38 9.55 1.31
C SER A 128 -3.16 8.22 0.60
N ALA A 129 -3.67 7.14 1.18
CA ALA A 129 -3.64 5.80 0.59
C ALA A 129 -4.53 5.72 -0.67
N VAL A 130 -5.71 6.33 -0.62
CA VAL A 130 -6.66 6.40 -1.75
C VAL A 130 -6.03 7.08 -2.97
N MET A 131 -5.29 8.17 -2.75
CA MET A 131 -4.65 8.91 -3.86
C MET A 131 -3.42 8.18 -4.40
N LEU A 132 -2.72 7.42 -3.56
CA LEU A 132 -1.48 6.76 -3.92
C LEU A 132 -1.70 5.38 -4.57
N ALA A 133 -2.80 4.69 -4.26
CA ALA A 133 -3.04 3.32 -4.69
C ALA A 133 -2.89 3.10 -6.22
N PRO A 134 -3.52 3.90 -7.10
CA PRO A 134 -3.39 3.69 -8.55
C PRO A 134 -1.95 3.83 -9.04
N SER A 135 -1.23 4.87 -8.59
CA SER A 135 0.14 5.11 -9.02
C SER A 135 1.13 4.06 -8.51
N ALA A 136 0.95 3.60 -7.27
CA ALA A 136 1.80 2.56 -6.69
C ALA A 136 1.66 1.23 -7.43
N PHE A 137 0.43 0.84 -7.77
CA PHE A 137 0.15 -0.37 -8.53
C PHE A 137 0.68 -0.28 -9.97
N LEU A 138 0.37 0.81 -10.70
CA LEU A 138 0.82 1.03 -12.07
C LEU A 138 2.35 1.05 -12.18
N ALA A 139 3.03 1.76 -11.28
CA ALA A 139 4.49 1.81 -11.25
C ALA A 139 5.11 0.43 -11.02
N SER A 140 4.50 -0.40 -10.17
CA SER A 140 4.94 -1.77 -9.92
C SER A 140 4.70 -2.66 -11.13
N ALA A 141 3.50 -2.60 -11.74
CA ALA A 141 3.16 -3.36 -12.93
C ALA A 141 4.10 -3.03 -14.11
N ALA A 142 4.30 -1.74 -14.39
CA ALA A 142 5.21 -1.29 -15.45
C ALA A 142 6.66 -1.72 -15.19
N GLY A 143 7.14 -1.58 -13.95
CA GLY A 143 8.52 -1.93 -13.57
C GLY A 143 8.82 -3.43 -13.59
N THR A 144 7.80 -4.30 -13.64
CA THR A 144 7.98 -5.76 -13.67
C THR A 144 7.80 -6.37 -15.07
N THR A 145 7.36 -5.61 -16.07
CA THR A 145 7.01 -6.13 -17.40
C THR A 145 8.19 -6.84 -18.07
N GLU A 146 9.38 -6.24 -18.06
CA GLU A 146 10.58 -6.86 -18.65
C GLU A 146 10.96 -8.16 -17.93
N LEU A 147 10.89 -8.18 -16.59
CA LEU A 147 11.16 -9.36 -15.81
C LEU A 147 10.16 -10.48 -16.09
N GLN A 148 8.88 -10.15 -16.20
CA GLN A 148 7.83 -11.10 -16.58
C GLN A 148 8.11 -11.73 -17.95
N ALA A 149 8.48 -10.92 -18.94
CA ALA A 149 8.81 -11.40 -20.29
C ALA A 149 10.03 -12.36 -20.31
N ARG A 150 10.95 -12.21 -19.36
CA ARG A 150 12.14 -13.10 -19.22
C ARG A 150 11.83 -14.40 -18.51
N ILE A 151 10.85 -14.42 -17.59
CA ILE A 151 10.54 -15.58 -16.75
C ILE A 151 9.45 -16.43 -17.40
N LEU A 152 8.47 -15.81 -18.04
CA LEU A 152 7.34 -16.51 -18.63
C LEU A 152 7.75 -17.22 -19.93
N PRO A 153 7.23 -18.43 -20.18
CA PRO A 153 7.40 -19.08 -21.48
C PRO A 153 6.87 -18.21 -22.63
N PRO A 154 7.52 -18.24 -23.80
CA PRO A 154 7.10 -17.43 -24.96
C PRO A 154 5.65 -17.66 -25.42
N ALA A 155 5.08 -18.82 -25.10
CA ALA A 155 3.69 -19.15 -25.39
C ALA A 155 2.69 -18.45 -24.48
N ILE A 156 3.13 -17.89 -23.35
CA ILE A 156 2.30 -17.11 -22.45
C ILE A 156 2.48 -15.64 -22.82
N SER A 157 1.56 -15.14 -23.63
CA SER A 157 1.47 -13.69 -23.88
C SER A 157 1.15 -12.99 -22.55
N VAL A 158 1.89 -11.95 -22.22
CA VAL A 158 1.54 -11.06 -21.10
C VAL A 158 0.27 -10.32 -21.53
N ILE A 159 -0.89 -10.89 -21.20
CA ILE A 159 -2.18 -10.24 -21.42
C ILE A 159 -2.24 -9.08 -20.42
N PRO A 160 -2.54 -7.84 -20.86
CA PRO A 160 -2.75 -6.75 -19.94
C PRO A 160 -3.81 -7.14 -18.91
N ASP A 161 -3.40 -7.23 -17.65
CA ASP A 161 -4.30 -7.56 -16.56
C ASP A 161 -5.42 -6.51 -16.50
N GLU A 162 -6.65 -6.95 -16.31
CA GLU A 162 -7.81 -6.09 -16.17
C GLU A 162 -7.66 -5.10 -15.01
N SER A 163 -6.90 -5.48 -13.97
CA SER A 163 -6.55 -4.62 -12.85
C SER A 163 -5.66 -3.44 -13.28
N VAL A 164 -4.73 -3.68 -14.22
CA VAL A 164 -3.88 -2.62 -14.79
C VAL A 164 -4.71 -1.63 -15.60
N LYS A 165 -5.66 -2.11 -16.40
CA LYS A 165 -6.56 -1.24 -17.16
C LYS A 165 -7.41 -0.36 -16.26
N ARG A 166 -8.05 -0.93 -15.23
CA ARG A 166 -8.83 -0.17 -14.24
C ARG A 166 -8.00 0.88 -13.53
N SER A 167 -6.78 0.52 -13.14
CA SER A 167 -5.86 1.45 -12.48
C SER A 167 -5.43 2.59 -13.41
N LEU A 168 -5.25 2.29 -14.70
CA LEU A 168 -4.94 3.28 -15.72
C LEU A 168 -6.11 4.24 -15.96
N GLU A 169 -7.32 3.75 -16.03
CA GLU A 169 -8.54 4.55 -16.14
C GLU A 169 -8.71 5.47 -14.92
N CYS A 170 -8.50 4.94 -13.72
CA CYS A 170 -8.53 5.73 -12.49
C CYS A 170 -7.45 6.81 -12.48
N TRP A 171 -6.24 6.50 -12.94
CA TRP A 171 -5.16 7.48 -13.05
C TRP A 171 -5.51 8.58 -14.05
N THR A 172 -5.93 8.23 -15.25
CA THR A 172 -6.26 9.21 -16.32
C THR A 172 -7.45 10.10 -15.96
N SER A 173 -8.40 9.60 -15.15
CA SER A 173 -9.53 10.41 -14.67
C SER A 173 -9.12 11.44 -13.61
N ARG A 174 -8.04 11.20 -12.88
CA ARG A 174 -7.58 12.04 -11.75
C ARG A 174 -6.36 12.88 -12.07
N SER A 175 -5.58 12.51 -13.05
CA SER A 175 -4.30 13.15 -13.39
C SER A 175 -4.26 13.52 -14.85
N GLN A 176 -3.73 14.71 -15.14
CA GLN A 176 -3.42 15.16 -16.52
C GLN A 176 -2.02 14.73 -16.96
N SER A 177 -1.26 14.07 -16.09
CA SER A 177 0.09 13.59 -16.39
C SER A 177 0.08 12.17 -16.94
N SER A 178 1.13 11.80 -17.66
CA SER A 178 1.34 10.42 -18.12
C SER A 178 1.41 9.45 -16.94
N PRO A 179 0.93 8.21 -17.10
CA PRO A 179 1.03 7.21 -16.05
C PRO A 179 2.49 6.88 -15.72
N PRO A 180 2.78 6.46 -14.48
CA PRO A 180 4.14 6.14 -14.08
C PRO A 180 4.65 4.91 -14.85
N VAL A 181 5.87 5.02 -15.39
CA VAL A 181 6.54 3.95 -16.16
C VAL A 181 7.50 3.11 -15.32
N GLY A 182 7.62 3.40 -14.04
CA GLY A 182 8.49 2.67 -13.10
C GLY A 182 8.40 3.21 -11.68
N GLN A 183 9.04 2.51 -10.75
CA GLN A 183 8.96 2.83 -9.31
C GLN A 183 9.68 4.12 -8.89
N LEU A 184 10.53 4.66 -9.77
CA LEU A 184 11.30 5.90 -9.54
C LEU A 184 10.75 7.10 -10.32
N ALA A 185 9.62 6.92 -11.01
CA ALA A 185 8.96 7.98 -11.79
C ALA A 185 8.06 8.86 -10.92
#